data_a3227d33abab885790a4180039f4d5a5
#
_entry.id   a3227d33abab885790a4180039f4d5a5
#
_cell.length_a   1.000
_cell.length_b   1.000
_cell.length_c   1.000
_cell.angle_alpha   90.00
_cell.angle_beta   90.00
_cell.angle_gamma   90.00
#
_symmetry.space_group_name_H-M   'P 1'
#
loop_
_entity.id
_entity.type
_entity.pdbx_description
1 polymer ?
#
loop_
_entity_poly.entity_id
_entity_poly.type
_entity_poly.pdbx_seq_one_letter_code
_entity_poly.pdbx_strand_id
1 'polypeptide(L)'
;MTRTKTAKPRPPLTLMQAHEELARARPCRKASLSVWLSYYQHSVTVYEQIAKTDPGHECEALYWAARERVHAKGIEARIRGLGSGR
;
A
#
# COMPACT_ATOMS: atom_id res chain seq x y z
N MET A 1 21.75 -15.69 -20.47
CA MET A 1 21.37 -15.46 -20.23
C MET A 1 20.70 -15.03 -19.76
N THR A 2 20.38 -15.11 -19.30
CA THR A 2 19.75 -14.79 -18.87
C THR A 2 19.28 -14.22 -18.32
N ARG A 3 18.89 -13.98 -17.97
CA ARG A 3 18.35 -13.50 -17.42
C ARG A 3 18.21 -12.85 -16.72
N THR A 4 18.09 -12.72 -16.35
CA THR A 4 17.95 -12.23 -15.70
C THR A 4 17.68 -11.54 -15.21
N LYS A 5 17.32 -11.18 -14.96
CA LYS A 5 16.95 -10.51 -14.50
C LYS A 5 16.45 -10.40 -13.63
N THR A 6 16.49 -10.06 -13.60
CA THR A 6 15.73 -10.03 -12.79
C THR A 6 15.73 -10.72 -11.81
N ALA A 7 16.02 -11.32 -11.75
CA ALA A 7 15.95 -12.20 -10.76
C ALA A 7 16.56 -11.90 -9.49
N LYS A 8 17.31 -10.92 -9.42
CA LYS A 8 17.88 -10.58 -8.17
C LYS A 8 16.85 -9.98 -7.28
N PRO A 9 16.53 -10.59 -6.15
CA PRO A 9 15.56 -9.99 -5.25
C PRO A 9 16.08 -8.70 -4.70
N ARG A 10 15.19 -7.76 -4.57
CA ARG A 10 15.54 -6.50 -3.92
C ARG A 10 15.65 -6.72 -2.43
N PRO A 11 16.53 -5.99 -1.77
CA PRO A 11 16.57 -6.04 -0.31
C PRO A 11 15.22 -5.60 0.26
N PRO A 12 14.84 -6.13 1.44
CA PRO A 12 13.62 -5.65 2.07
C PRO A 12 13.70 -4.16 2.34
N LEU A 13 12.59 -3.48 2.19
CA LEU A 13 12.52 -2.07 2.50
C LEU A 13 12.51 -1.86 4.00
N THR A 14 13.07 -0.75 4.43
CA THR A 14 12.87 -0.31 5.81
C THR A 14 11.54 0.44 5.87
N LEU A 15 11.06 0.66 7.08
CA LEU A 15 9.82 1.41 7.26
C LEU A 15 9.94 2.80 6.64
N MET A 16 11.06 3.48 6.85
CA MET A 16 11.24 4.81 6.28
C MET A 16 11.22 4.78 4.75
N GLN A 17 11.88 3.80 4.16
CA GLN A 17 11.88 3.67 2.70
C GLN A 17 10.48 3.39 2.18
N ALA A 18 9.71 2.58 2.91
CA ALA A 18 8.34 2.31 2.52
C ALA A 18 7.52 3.58 2.52
N HIS A 19 7.66 4.40 3.57
CA HIS A 19 6.95 5.68 3.62
C HIS A 19 7.31 6.55 2.41
N GLU A 20 8.59 6.60 2.08
CA GLU A 20 9.04 7.43 0.96
C GLU A 20 8.50 6.93 -0.37
N GLU A 21 8.54 5.63 -0.58
CA GLU A 21 8.06 5.10 -1.83
C GLU A 21 6.56 5.25 -1.97
N LEU A 22 5.83 5.05 -0.91
CA LEU A 22 4.38 5.21 -0.95
C LEU A 22 4.00 6.67 -1.15
N ALA A 23 4.76 7.59 -0.58
CA ALA A 23 4.50 9.01 -0.81
C ALA A 23 4.68 9.36 -2.27
N ARG A 24 5.71 8.81 -2.92
CA ARG A 24 5.95 9.08 -4.34
C ARG A 24 4.87 8.45 -5.22
N ALA A 25 4.34 7.32 -4.80
CA ALA A 25 3.34 6.61 -5.58
C ALA A 25 1.92 7.14 -5.37
N ARG A 26 1.76 8.09 -4.48
CA ARG A 26 0.44 8.60 -4.12
C ARG A 26 -0.26 9.15 -5.34
N PRO A 27 -1.51 8.76 -5.60
CA PRO A 27 -2.21 9.25 -6.77
C PRO A 27 -2.52 10.74 -6.68
N CYS A 28 -2.77 11.33 -7.83
CA CYS A 28 -3.24 12.69 -7.91
C CYS A 28 -4.59 12.81 -7.21
N ARG A 29 -4.87 13.99 -6.66
CA ARG A 29 -6.13 14.23 -5.98
C ARG A 29 -7.34 13.92 -6.84
N LYS A 30 -7.20 14.10 -8.14
CA LYS A 30 -8.31 13.89 -9.06
C LYS A 30 -8.38 12.47 -9.61
N ALA A 31 -7.51 11.60 -9.16
CA ALA A 31 -7.54 10.22 -9.61
C ALA A 31 -8.86 9.57 -9.19
N SER A 32 -9.27 8.56 -9.95
CA SER A 32 -10.54 7.89 -9.67
C SER A 32 -10.47 7.15 -8.33
N LEU A 33 -11.65 6.82 -7.82
CA LEU A 33 -11.72 6.06 -6.57
C LEU A 33 -11.05 4.70 -6.71
N SER A 34 -11.17 4.07 -7.87
CA SER A 34 -10.55 2.76 -8.04
C SER A 34 -9.02 2.86 -8.00
N VAL A 35 -8.46 3.94 -8.51
CA VAL A 35 -7.01 4.15 -8.43
C VAL A 35 -6.60 4.34 -6.98
N TRP A 36 -7.34 5.15 -6.23
CA TRP A 36 -7.05 5.35 -4.81
C TRP A 36 -7.22 4.06 -4.03
N LEU A 37 -8.22 3.26 -4.36
CA LEU A 37 -8.41 1.98 -3.67
C LEU A 37 -7.19 1.08 -3.89
N SER A 38 -6.74 0.97 -5.13
CA SER A 38 -5.56 0.16 -5.43
C SER A 38 -4.34 0.66 -4.67
N TYR A 39 -4.18 1.96 -4.59
CA TYR A 39 -3.07 2.54 -3.86
C TYR A 39 -3.11 2.15 -2.37
N TYR A 40 -4.28 2.29 -1.74
CA TYR A 40 -4.38 1.95 -0.32
C TYR A 40 -4.21 0.46 -0.08
N GLN A 41 -4.75 -0.39 -0.96
CA GLN A 41 -4.57 -1.83 -0.83
C GLN A 41 -3.10 -2.21 -0.97
N HIS A 42 -2.41 -1.59 -1.90
CA HIS A 42 -0.99 -1.81 -2.06
C HIS A 42 -0.23 -1.35 -0.81
N SER A 43 -0.60 -0.21 -0.25
CA SER A 43 0.04 0.29 0.96
C SER A 43 -0.11 -0.68 2.12
N VAL A 44 -1.30 -1.27 2.28
CA VAL A 44 -1.50 -2.27 3.32
C VAL A 44 -0.50 -3.42 3.15
N THR A 45 -0.38 -3.92 1.92
CA THR A 45 0.53 -5.03 1.64
C THR A 45 1.97 -4.66 1.96
N VAL A 46 2.38 -3.46 1.58
CA VAL A 46 3.74 -3.01 1.83
C VAL A 46 4.02 -2.96 3.33
N TYR A 47 3.12 -2.34 4.10
CA TYR A 47 3.36 -2.23 5.53
C TYR A 47 3.32 -3.58 6.23
N GLU A 48 2.44 -4.49 5.78
CA GLU A 48 2.42 -5.83 6.36
C GLU A 48 3.73 -6.57 6.10
N GLN A 49 4.30 -6.35 4.91
CA GLN A 49 5.57 -6.96 4.58
C GLN A 49 6.69 -6.38 5.45
N ILE A 50 6.69 -5.07 5.68
CA ILE A 50 7.66 -4.44 6.56
C ILE A 50 7.57 -5.03 7.97
N ALA A 51 6.35 -5.28 8.45
CA ALA A 51 6.18 -5.86 9.79
C ALA A 51 6.90 -7.20 9.89
N LYS A 52 6.98 -7.94 8.79
CA LYS A 52 7.65 -9.24 8.79
C LYS A 52 9.16 -9.13 8.65
N THR A 53 9.62 -8.14 7.91
CA THR A 53 11.03 -8.06 7.55
C THR A 53 11.84 -7.08 8.38
N ASP A 54 11.17 -6.28 9.19
CA ASP A 54 11.84 -5.25 9.99
C ASP A 54 11.32 -5.35 11.42
N PRO A 55 11.79 -6.35 12.19
CA PRO A 55 11.22 -6.60 13.52
C PRO A 55 11.30 -5.41 14.46
N GLY A 56 12.28 -4.56 14.28
CA GLY A 56 12.40 -3.38 15.13
C GLY A 56 11.27 -2.39 14.95
N HIS A 57 10.52 -2.51 13.86
CA HIS A 57 9.44 -1.58 13.54
C HIS A 57 8.11 -2.29 13.32
N GLU A 58 7.98 -3.51 13.86
CA GLU A 58 6.79 -4.31 13.61
C GLU A 58 5.52 -3.60 14.07
N CYS A 59 5.53 -3.07 15.27
CA CYS A 59 4.32 -2.41 15.79
C CYS A 59 3.93 -1.20 14.96
N GLU A 60 4.91 -0.41 14.59
CA GLU A 60 4.62 0.76 13.78
C GLU A 60 4.10 0.36 12.41
N ALA A 61 4.71 -0.65 11.79
CA ALA A 61 4.28 -1.08 10.47
C ALA A 61 2.86 -1.63 10.51
N LEU A 62 2.52 -2.37 11.55
CA LEU A 62 1.17 -2.89 11.69
C LEU A 62 0.16 -1.77 11.93
N TYR A 63 0.56 -0.74 12.66
CA TYR A 63 -0.28 0.42 12.84
C TYR A 63 -0.60 1.08 11.50
N TRP A 64 0.43 1.28 10.67
CA TRP A 64 0.22 1.91 9.37
C TRP A 64 -0.62 1.02 8.46
N ALA A 65 -0.39 -0.30 8.51
CA ALA A 65 -1.21 -1.22 7.71
C ALA A 65 -2.68 -1.11 8.09
N ALA A 66 -2.96 -1.07 9.39
CA ALA A 66 -4.33 -0.96 9.86
C ALA A 66 -4.97 0.35 9.41
N ARG A 67 -4.21 1.42 9.47
CA ARG A 67 -4.69 2.73 9.06
C ARG A 67 -5.03 2.76 7.58
N GLU A 68 -4.15 2.19 6.76
CA GLU A 68 -4.41 2.16 5.32
C GLU A 68 -5.57 1.24 4.98
N ARG A 69 -5.76 0.20 5.78
CA ARG A 69 -6.90 -0.69 5.58
C ARG A 69 -8.23 0.03 5.83
N VAL A 70 -8.25 0.90 6.82
CA VAL A 70 -9.44 1.71 7.08
C VAL A 70 -9.73 2.62 5.90
N HIS A 71 -8.70 3.25 5.34
CA HIS A 71 -8.88 4.09 4.16
C HIS A 71 -9.41 3.27 2.99
N ALA A 72 -8.85 2.08 2.78
CA ALA A 72 -9.31 1.24 1.68
C ALA A 72 -10.77 0.87 1.83
N LYS A 73 -11.18 0.52 3.04
CA LYS A 73 -12.59 0.17 3.28
C LYS A 73 -13.51 1.35 3.05
N GLY A 74 -13.07 2.54 3.41
CA GLY A 74 -13.86 3.73 3.16
C GLY A 74 -14.05 3.98 1.67
N ILE A 75 -12.99 3.77 0.89
CA ILE A 75 -13.09 3.94 -0.56
C ILE A 75 -14.01 2.88 -1.15
N GLU A 76 -13.87 1.62 -0.69
CA GLU A 76 -14.75 0.55 -1.16
C GLU A 76 -16.21 0.88 -0.92
N ALA A 77 -16.52 1.40 0.25
CA ALA A 77 -17.88 1.75 0.58
C ALA A 77 -18.40 2.85 -0.35
N ARG A 78 -17.55 3.82 -0.67
CA ARG A 78 -17.95 4.90 -1.59
C ARG A 78 -18.20 4.36 -2.99
N ILE A 79 -17.35 3.44 -3.45
CA ILE A 79 -17.53 2.84 -4.76
C ILE A 79 -18.84 2.07 -4.81
N ARG A 80 -19.13 1.29 -3.78
CA ARG A 80 -20.38 0.54 -3.72
C ARG A 80 -21.59 1.47 -3.70
N GLY A 81 -21.48 2.58 -2.97
CA GLY A 81 -22.56 3.54 -2.92
C GLY A 81 -22.81 4.16 -4.29
N LEU A 82 -21.76 4.47 -5.02
CA LEU A 82 -21.92 5.01 -6.36
C LEU A 82 -22.49 3.96 -7.29
N GLY A 83 -22.02 2.73 -7.14
CA GLY A 83 -22.49 1.65 -7.99
C GLY A 83 -23.93 1.26 -7.73
N SER A 84 -24.42 1.51 -6.52
CA SER A 84 -25.80 1.21 -6.18
C SER A 84 -26.76 2.15 -6.86
N GLY A 85 -26.28 3.18 -7.36
CA GLY A 85 -27.10 4.07 -8.07
C GLY A 85 -28.00 4.84 -7.19
N ARG A 86 -28.03 4.93 -6.56
CA ARG A 86 -28.93 5.55 -5.96
C ARG A 86 -29.01 6.36 -6.04
#